data_ee019b673e671bc5c7e0f7aa53d07769
#
_entry.id   ee019b673e671bc5c7e0f7aa53d07769
#
_cell.length_a   1.000
_cell.length_b   1.000
_cell.length_c   1.000
_cell.angle_alpha   90.00
_cell.angle_beta   90.00
_cell.angle_gamma   90.00
#
_symmetry.space_group_name_H-M   'P 1'
#
loop_
_entity.id
_entity.type
_entity.pdbx_description
1 polymer ?
#
loop_
_entity_poly.entity_id
_entity_poly.type
_entity_poly.pdbx_seq_one_letter_code
_entity_poly.pdbx_strand_id
1 'polypeptide(L)'
;SSDVCSSDLEVAFGQYVYSVEGAEKAPVSGVEIVRSLHNIGVRGENFEVLFSVLNGGLVSYKYAGREMLEAIPKPNFWRAPTDNDCGNQMPMRYAQWKIASMYASHKEFRKGMYGPSNAPETTVHDNSVEVAFTYIMPTTPVSECRLAYEVFGDGRVKTTLTYDPVKELGDMPEFGVLFKFNADYDHVKWYGLGPVETYADRKHGAKLGIYENLVTDNLARYLVPQECGSKEGVRWAKITDRKGRGMLFEMDKENGPMMFSALPYTPHEMENAMHPYELPAIHYTVVRAAKAQMGVGGDDSWGARTHPEYLLDTSEKMTFTFTFKGI
;
A
#
# COMPACT_ATOMS: atom_id res chain seq x y z
N SER A 1 -47.67 -22.89 -3.24
CA SER A 1 -46.97 -22.22 -2.16
C SER A 1 -45.51 -22.58 -2.30
N SER A 2 -44.76 -21.68 -2.82
CA SER A 2 -43.32 -21.78 -2.65
C SER A 2 -43.07 -21.57 -1.16
N ASP A 3 -42.83 -22.62 -0.46
CA ASP A 3 -42.09 -22.51 0.76
C ASP A 3 -40.86 -21.68 0.43
N VAL A 4 -40.79 -20.49 0.99
CA VAL A 4 -39.52 -19.79 1.13
C VAL A 4 -38.72 -20.71 2.02
N CYS A 5 -38.09 -21.69 1.39
CA CYS A 5 -37.38 -22.70 2.09
C CYS A 5 -36.23 -22.02 2.80
N SER A 6 -36.10 -22.32 4.06
CA SER A 6 -34.90 -22.03 4.87
C SER A 6 -33.60 -22.46 4.16
N SER A 7 -33.68 -23.22 3.07
CA SER A 7 -32.60 -23.60 2.18
C SER A 7 -31.99 -22.44 1.37
N ASP A 8 -32.70 -21.29 1.25
CA ASP A 8 -32.22 -20.12 0.52
C ASP A 8 -31.51 -19.11 1.45
N LEU A 9 -31.59 -19.34 2.76
CA LEU A 9 -30.90 -18.53 3.76
C LEU A 9 -29.58 -19.21 4.13
N GLU A 10 -28.47 -18.57 3.76
CA GLU A 10 -27.16 -18.97 4.25
C GLU A 10 -27.07 -18.71 5.75
N VAL A 11 -27.10 -19.76 6.55
CA VAL A 11 -27.04 -19.68 8.02
C VAL A 11 -25.57 -19.63 8.49
N ALA A 12 -24.69 -20.33 7.79
CA ALA A 12 -23.26 -20.34 8.05
C ALA A 12 -22.52 -20.78 6.79
N PHE A 13 -21.27 -20.38 6.69
CA PHE A 13 -20.38 -20.86 5.62
C PHE A 13 -19.00 -21.22 6.17
N GLY A 14 -18.29 -22.06 5.43
CA GLY A 14 -16.89 -22.35 5.68
C GLY A 14 -16.15 -22.44 4.34
N GLN A 15 -14.92 -21.96 4.30
CA GLN A 15 -14.05 -22.08 3.14
C GLN A 15 -12.81 -22.87 3.50
N TYR A 16 -12.50 -23.88 2.68
CA TYR A 16 -11.24 -24.59 2.77
C TYR A 16 -10.29 -24.03 1.70
N VAL A 17 -9.17 -23.50 2.14
CA VAL A 17 -8.16 -22.89 1.27
C VAL A 17 -6.95 -23.83 1.19
N TYR A 18 -6.59 -24.24 -0.02
CA TYR A 18 -5.38 -25.01 -0.28
C TYR A 18 -4.55 -24.31 -1.34
N SER A 19 -3.22 -24.39 -1.21
CA SER A 19 -2.30 -23.88 -2.21
C SER A 19 -2.09 -24.91 -3.32
N VAL A 20 -2.13 -24.44 -4.56
CA VAL A 20 -1.70 -25.21 -5.72
C VAL A 20 -0.38 -24.62 -6.20
N GLU A 21 0.60 -25.47 -6.48
CA GLU A 21 1.84 -25.00 -7.08
C GLU A 21 1.52 -24.39 -8.45
N GLY A 22 1.87 -23.10 -8.58
CA GLY A 22 1.75 -22.40 -9.87
C GLY A 22 2.85 -22.86 -10.84
N ALA A 23 2.59 -22.71 -12.15
CA ALA A 23 3.61 -22.92 -13.15
C ALA A 23 4.85 -22.04 -12.88
N GLU A 24 6.04 -22.56 -13.10
CA GLU A 24 7.28 -21.77 -13.03
C GLU A 24 7.15 -20.56 -13.98
N LYS A 25 7.52 -19.39 -13.47
CA LYS A 25 7.57 -18.19 -14.31
C LYS A 25 8.67 -18.37 -15.34
N ALA A 26 8.41 -18.03 -16.60
CA ALA A 26 9.41 -18.07 -17.67
C ALA A 26 10.65 -17.25 -17.29
N PRO A 27 11.84 -17.64 -17.80
CA PRO A 27 13.08 -16.88 -17.61
C PRO A 27 12.85 -15.42 -18.03
N VAL A 28 13.30 -14.50 -17.20
CA VAL A 28 13.14 -13.05 -17.42
C VAL A 28 14.31 -12.57 -18.27
N SER A 29 14.03 -11.76 -19.31
CA SER A 29 15.06 -11.08 -20.10
C SER A 29 15.90 -10.15 -19.22
N GLY A 30 17.14 -9.84 -19.65
CA GLY A 30 17.99 -8.88 -18.95
C GLY A 30 17.40 -7.47 -18.95
N VAL A 31 17.89 -6.63 -18.06
CA VAL A 31 17.56 -5.20 -17.96
C VAL A 31 18.74 -4.34 -18.38
N GLU A 32 18.44 -3.19 -18.97
CA GLU A 32 19.43 -2.15 -19.22
C GLU A 32 19.38 -1.11 -18.11
N ILE A 33 20.53 -0.78 -17.53
CA ILE A 33 20.66 0.28 -16.53
C ILE A 33 21.40 1.48 -17.10
N VAL A 34 20.83 2.67 -16.88
CA VAL A 34 21.47 3.95 -17.23
C VAL A 34 21.61 4.77 -15.95
N ARG A 35 22.85 5.08 -15.60
CA ARG A 35 23.16 5.89 -14.40
C ARG A 35 23.62 7.27 -14.78
N SER A 36 23.06 8.27 -14.13
CA SER A 36 23.56 9.65 -14.15
C SER A 36 23.74 10.16 -12.72
N LEU A 37 24.22 11.39 -12.58
CA LEU A 37 24.42 12.02 -11.26
C LEU A 37 23.13 12.10 -10.44
N HIS A 38 21.99 12.31 -11.09
CA HIS A 38 20.70 12.60 -10.42
C HIS A 38 19.63 11.55 -10.66
N ASN A 39 19.83 10.63 -11.61
CA ASN A 39 18.83 9.67 -11.99
C ASN A 39 19.43 8.28 -12.22
N ILE A 40 18.66 7.26 -11.92
CA ILE A 40 18.92 5.87 -12.27
C ILE A 40 17.74 5.39 -13.10
N GLY A 41 18.00 5.10 -14.38
CA GLY A 41 17.02 4.53 -15.31
C GLY A 41 17.21 3.02 -15.41
N VAL A 42 16.12 2.26 -15.39
CA VAL A 42 16.11 0.82 -15.67
C VAL A 42 15.06 0.57 -16.74
N ARG A 43 15.42 -0.08 -17.82
CA ARG A 43 14.50 -0.32 -18.93
C ARG A 43 14.63 -1.74 -19.52
N GLY A 44 13.54 -2.18 -20.10
CA GLY A 44 13.43 -3.40 -20.86
C GLY A 44 12.59 -3.17 -22.11
N GLU A 45 12.11 -4.25 -22.73
CA GLU A 45 11.42 -4.18 -24.02
C GLU A 45 10.15 -3.29 -23.98
N ASN A 46 9.34 -3.42 -22.94
CA ASN A 46 8.02 -2.76 -22.85
C ASN A 46 7.86 -1.84 -21.64
N PHE A 47 8.94 -1.54 -20.92
CA PHE A 47 8.89 -0.71 -19.74
C PHE A 47 10.11 0.17 -19.57
N GLU A 48 9.91 1.27 -18.86
CA GLU A 48 10.94 2.18 -18.38
C GLU A 48 10.66 2.57 -16.93
N VAL A 49 11.68 2.49 -16.09
CA VAL A 49 11.62 2.88 -14.67
C VAL A 49 12.65 3.97 -14.44
N LEU A 50 12.27 5.05 -13.77
CA LEU A 50 13.19 6.15 -13.44
C LEU A 50 13.14 6.42 -11.93
N PHE A 51 14.30 6.32 -11.31
CA PHE A 51 14.52 6.74 -9.94
C PHE A 51 15.25 8.08 -9.91
N SER A 52 14.80 8.99 -9.06
CA SER A 52 15.45 10.28 -8.84
C SER A 52 16.22 10.26 -7.52
N VAL A 53 17.51 10.52 -7.58
CA VAL A 53 18.35 10.70 -6.40
C VAL A 53 17.95 11.94 -5.61
N LEU A 54 17.62 13.03 -6.32
CA LEU A 54 17.23 14.30 -5.68
C LEU A 54 15.86 14.21 -5.00
N ASN A 55 14.87 13.61 -5.66
CA ASN A 55 13.52 13.47 -5.12
C ASN A 55 13.39 12.26 -4.18
N GLY A 56 14.41 11.40 -4.14
CA GLY A 56 14.48 10.28 -3.22
C GLY A 56 13.41 9.22 -3.46
N GLY A 57 13.28 8.69 -4.70
CA GLY A 57 12.31 7.63 -4.96
C GLY A 57 12.07 7.34 -6.44
N LEU A 58 11.09 6.48 -6.68
CA LEU A 58 10.59 6.08 -7.99
C LEU A 58 9.72 7.20 -8.58
N VAL A 59 10.23 7.96 -9.53
CA VAL A 59 9.54 9.14 -10.10
C VAL A 59 8.74 8.83 -11.35
N SER A 60 9.05 7.72 -12.04
CA SER A 60 8.34 7.33 -13.26
C SER A 60 8.38 5.82 -13.41
N TYR A 61 7.24 5.25 -13.71
CA TYR A 61 7.09 3.87 -14.16
C TYR A 61 6.21 3.88 -15.41
N LYS A 62 6.84 3.70 -16.56
CA LYS A 62 6.14 3.57 -17.84
C LYS A 62 6.02 2.12 -18.24
N TYR A 63 4.84 1.72 -18.67
CA TYR A 63 4.58 0.40 -19.25
C TYR A 63 3.81 0.55 -20.56
N ALA A 64 4.27 -0.14 -21.60
CA ALA A 64 3.75 0.01 -22.96
C ALA A 64 3.61 1.49 -23.39
N GLY A 65 4.64 2.31 -23.08
CA GLY A 65 4.73 3.72 -23.41
C GLY A 65 3.85 4.68 -22.58
N ARG A 66 3.17 4.17 -21.53
CA ARG A 66 2.29 4.97 -20.66
C ARG A 66 2.88 5.18 -19.29
N GLU A 67 2.86 6.42 -18.81
CA GLU A 67 3.16 6.71 -17.41
C GLU A 67 2.03 6.18 -16.53
N MET A 68 2.41 5.45 -15.50
CA MET A 68 1.47 4.85 -14.56
C MET A 68 1.34 5.65 -13.26
N LEU A 69 2.38 6.37 -12.86
CA LEU A 69 2.44 7.04 -11.57
C LEU A 69 2.13 8.52 -11.67
N GLU A 70 1.30 9.04 -10.77
CA GLU A 70 1.06 10.48 -10.58
C GLU A 70 1.96 11.09 -9.51
N ALA A 71 2.54 10.27 -8.66
CA ALA A 71 3.46 10.70 -7.60
C ALA A 71 4.41 9.58 -7.20
N ILE A 72 5.51 9.96 -6.56
CA ILE A 72 6.48 9.01 -5.98
C ILE A 72 5.76 8.16 -4.93
N PRO A 73 5.79 6.81 -5.05
CA PRO A 73 5.31 5.93 -3.99
C PRO A 73 6.07 6.17 -2.69
N LYS A 74 5.35 6.26 -1.58
CA LYS A 74 5.93 6.60 -0.28
C LYS A 74 5.61 5.55 0.77
N PRO A 75 6.53 5.31 1.74
CA PRO A 75 6.17 4.60 2.96
C PRO A 75 4.97 5.27 3.62
N ASN A 76 4.03 4.47 4.08
CA ASN A 76 2.82 4.92 4.76
C ASN A 76 2.62 4.17 6.07
N PHE A 77 2.42 4.91 7.14
CA PHE A 77 2.25 4.41 8.50
C PHE A 77 0.95 4.93 9.13
N TRP A 78 0.11 5.59 8.32
CA TRP A 78 -1.08 6.30 8.76
C TRP A 78 -2.32 5.92 7.97
N ARG A 79 -3.47 5.93 8.64
CA ARG A 79 -4.80 5.86 8.06
C ARG A 79 -5.63 7.05 8.51
N ALA A 80 -6.72 7.36 7.80
CA ALA A 80 -7.69 8.33 8.29
C ALA A 80 -8.32 7.80 9.58
N PRO A 81 -8.33 8.58 10.69
CA PRO A 81 -8.91 8.12 11.94
C PRO A 81 -10.39 7.81 11.79
N THR A 82 -10.83 6.69 12.38
CA THR A 82 -12.25 6.37 12.52
C THR A 82 -12.87 7.13 13.69
N ASP A 83 -14.21 7.09 13.81
CA ASP A 83 -14.89 7.64 14.99
C ASP A 83 -14.38 7.00 16.29
N ASN A 84 -14.12 5.68 16.28
CA ASN A 84 -13.53 4.98 17.40
C ASN A 84 -12.10 5.44 17.69
N ASP A 85 -11.29 5.65 16.65
CA ASP A 85 -9.93 6.18 16.80
C ASP A 85 -9.95 7.59 17.44
N CYS A 86 -10.87 8.45 17.02
CA CYS A 86 -11.08 9.77 17.61
C CYS A 86 -11.55 9.68 19.07
N GLY A 87 -12.51 8.80 19.37
CA GLY A 87 -13.02 8.56 20.70
C GLY A 87 -11.96 8.11 21.69
N ASN A 88 -11.00 7.28 21.26
CA ASN A 88 -9.89 6.80 22.09
C ASN A 88 -8.61 7.66 21.96
N GLN A 89 -8.68 8.82 21.30
CA GLN A 89 -7.57 9.76 21.11
C GLN A 89 -6.37 9.19 20.34
N MET A 90 -6.59 8.22 19.47
CA MET A 90 -5.54 7.63 18.62
C MET A 90 -4.76 8.69 17.82
N PRO A 91 -5.41 9.71 17.20
CA PRO A 91 -4.69 10.72 16.43
C PRO A 91 -3.64 11.50 17.26
N MET A 92 -3.86 11.65 18.56
CA MET A 92 -2.89 12.28 19.45
C MET A 92 -1.81 11.29 19.88
N ARG A 93 -2.21 10.07 20.29
CA ARG A 93 -1.27 9.05 20.79
C ARG A 93 -0.26 8.61 19.74
N TYR A 94 -0.70 8.53 18.47
CA TYR A 94 0.11 8.03 17.36
C TYR A 94 0.45 9.11 16.32
N ALA A 95 0.33 10.39 16.68
CA ALA A 95 0.61 11.54 15.80
C ALA A 95 1.97 11.48 15.10
N GLN A 96 2.97 10.87 15.71
CA GLN A 96 4.31 10.72 15.14
C GLN A 96 4.29 9.89 13.84
N TRP A 97 3.42 8.90 13.75
CA TRP A 97 3.26 8.08 12.53
C TRP A 97 2.58 8.85 11.39
N LYS A 98 1.67 9.77 11.72
CA LYS A 98 1.12 10.73 10.76
C LYS A 98 2.23 11.60 10.19
N ILE A 99 3.03 12.20 11.05
CA ILE A 99 4.16 13.06 10.67
C ILE A 99 5.18 12.26 9.86
N ALA A 100 5.50 11.03 10.26
CA ALA A 100 6.36 10.14 9.52
C ALA A 100 5.84 9.90 8.08
N SER A 101 4.54 9.58 7.91
CA SER A 101 3.94 9.36 6.59
C SER A 101 3.94 10.61 5.70
N MET A 102 3.75 11.80 6.29
CA MET A 102 3.71 13.05 5.54
C MET A 102 5.09 13.55 5.14
N TYR A 103 6.08 13.42 6.03
CA TYR A 103 7.36 14.11 5.95
C TYR A 103 8.58 13.19 5.98
N ALA A 104 8.41 11.87 5.84
CA ALA A 104 9.54 11.00 5.60
C ALA A 104 10.32 11.50 4.38
N SER A 105 11.58 11.77 4.57
CA SER A 105 12.45 12.29 3.53
C SER A 105 13.60 11.35 3.27
N HIS A 106 13.97 11.18 2.02
CA HIS A 106 15.19 10.50 1.66
C HIS A 106 16.38 11.12 2.42
N LYS A 107 17.28 10.28 2.94
CA LYS A 107 18.51 10.75 3.59
C LYS A 107 19.17 11.82 2.76
N GLU A 108 19.17 13.04 3.29
CA GLU A 108 19.60 14.21 2.55
C GLU A 108 21.05 14.08 2.04
N PHE A 109 21.17 14.54 0.83
CA PHE A 109 22.40 14.85 0.13
C PHE A 109 23.19 15.94 0.86
N ARG A 110 23.70 15.65 2.03
CA ARG A 110 24.55 16.59 2.78
C ARG A 110 25.89 15.97 3.09
N LYS A 111 26.86 16.21 2.26
CA LYS A 111 28.23 16.62 2.57
C LYS A 111 29.15 16.46 1.39
N GLY A 112 29.71 17.59 0.98
CA GLY A 112 30.87 17.63 0.12
C GLY A 112 30.59 18.28 -1.24
N MET A 113 31.45 19.18 -1.60
CA MET A 113 31.44 19.98 -2.83
C MET A 113 31.47 19.12 -4.13
N TYR A 114 31.59 17.79 -4.03
CA TYR A 114 31.93 16.89 -5.16
C TYR A 114 31.21 15.56 -5.20
N GLY A 115 29.96 15.45 -4.78
CA GLY A 115 29.17 14.24 -5.05
C GLY A 115 28.23 13.83 -3.94
N PRO A 116 27.26 12.95 -4.27
CA PRO A 116 26.24 12.50 -3.34
C PRO A 116 26.83 11.59 -2.27
N SER A 117 26.85 12.03 -1.04
CA SER A 117 27.17 11.17 0.11
C SER A 117 26.06 10.15 0.42
N ASN A 118 24.88 10.28 -0.20
CA ASN A 118 23.69 9.49 0.06
C ASN A 118 22.97 9.10 -1.24
N ALA A 119 23.70 8.65 -2.25
CA ALA A 119 23.08 8.00 -3.40
C ALA A 119 22.29 6.77 -2.90
N PRO A 120 21.14 6.43 -3.52
CA PRO A 120 20.43 5.22 -3.19
C PRO A 120 21.34 4.01 -3.41
N GLU A 121 21.20 3.02 -2.54
CA GLU A 121 21.89 1.75 -2.74
C GLU A 121 21.46 1.16 -4.06
N THR A 122 22.40 0.73 -4.88
CA THR A 122 22.08 0.14 -6.18
C THR A 122 22.87 -1.14 -6.39
N THR A 123 22.16 -2.25 -6.52
CA THR A 123 22.73 -3.57 -6.77
C THR A 123 22.26 -4.08 -8.12
N VAL A 124 23.19 -4.52 -8.94
CA VAL A 124 22.90 -5.12 -10.25
C VAL A 124 23.05 -6.63 -10.12
N HIS A 125 21.98 -7.34 -10.44
CA HIS A 125 21.93 -8.79 -10.53
C HIS A 125 21.91 -9.23 -12.00
N ASP A 126 22.00 -10.52 -12.27
CA ASP A 126 22.03 -11.05 -13.66
C ASP A 126 20.80 -10.65 -14.47
N ASN A 127 19.60 -10.62 -13.85
CA ASN A 127 18.31 -10.39 -14.51
C ASN A 127 17.48 -9.28 -13.86
N SER A 128 18.04 -8.53 -12.91
CA SER A 128 17.34 -7.46 -12.21
C SER A 128 18.29 -6.37 -11.71
N VAL A 129 17.70 -5.24 -11.34
CA VAL A 129 18.40 -4.14 -10.68
C VAL A 129 17.62 -3.74 -9.45
N GLU A 130 18.25 -3.77 -8.28
CA GLU A 130 17.67 -3.23 -7.05
C GLU A 130 18.15 -1.79 -6.83
N VAL A 131 17.23 -0.89 -6.52
CA VAL A 131 17.49 0.49 -6.08
C VAL A 131 16.75 0.71 -4.76
N ALA A 132 17.47 1.09 -3.71
CA ALA A 132 16.88 1.25 -2.39
C ALA A 132 17.17 2.63 -1.79
N PHE A 133 16.13 3.20 -1.18
CA PHE A 133 16.18 4.49 -0.51
C PHE A 133 15.98 4.31 0.99
N THR A 134 16.80 4.96 1.80
CA THR A 134 16.56 5.09 3.23
C THR A 134 15.89 6.43 3.50
N TYR A 135 14.73 6.39 4.14
CA TYR A 135 13.97 7.56 4.55
C TYR A 135 14.15 7.84 6.02
N ILE A 136 14.46 9.09 6.35
CA ILE A 136 14.45 9.61 7.72
C ILE A 136 13.02 10.03 8.03
N MET A 137 12.49 9.49 9.11
CA MET A 137 11.17 9.83 9.63
C MET A 137 11.36 10.82 10.80
N PRO A 138 10.72 12.00 10.76
CA PRO A 138 10.88 13.04 11.77
C PRO A 138 10.08 12.72 13.04
N THR A 139 10.31 11.54 13.60
CA THR A 139 9.76 11.07 14.86
C THR A 139 10.68 11.44 16.03
N THR A 140 10.23 11.27 17.25
CA THR A 140 11.04 11.48 18.47
C THR A 140 10.98 10.22 19.34
N PRO A 141 12.07 9.43 19.41
CA PRO A 141 13.34 9.58 18.69
C PRO A 141 13.20 9.51 17.16
N VAL A 142 14.16 10.08 16.44
CA VAL A 142 14.23 9.97 14.97
C VAL A 142 14.37 8.50 14.59
N SER A 143 13.58 8.07 13.61
CA SER A 143 13.62 6.72 13.10
C SER A 143 13.86 6.69 11.59
N GLU A 144 14.09 5.51 11.05
CA GLU A 144 14.36 5.33 9.63
C GLU A 144 13.56 4.14 9.08
N CYS A 145 13.24 4.18 7.80
CA CYS A 145 12.76 3.02 7.06
C CYS A 145 13.49 2.91 5.73
N ARG A 146 13.55 1.70 5.17
CA ARG A 146 14.18 1.43 3.87
C ARG A 146 13.12 0.93 2.90
N LEU A 147 13.05 1.54 1.72
CA LEU A 147 12.18 1.13 0.63
C LEU A 147 13.04 0.75 -0.57
N ALA A 148 13.05 -0.53 -0.91
CA ALA A 148 13.80 -1.11 -2.01
C ALA A 148 12.87 -1.50 -3.16
N TYR A 149 13.36 -1.31 -4.38
CA TYR A 149 12.70 -1.67 -5.62
C TYR A 149 13.63 -2.53 -6.46
N GLU A 150 13.31 -3.80 -6.64
CA GLU A 150 14.01 -4.69 -7.54
C GLU A 150 13.25 -4.82 -8.86
N VAL A 151 13.81 -4.27 -9.93
CA VAL A 151 13.21 -4.20 -11.27
C VAL A 151 13.69 -5.36 -12.11
N PHE A 152 12.77 -6.18 -12.61
CA PHE A 152 13.03 -7.33 -13.46
C PHE A 152 12.81 -7.02 -14.94
N GLY A 153 13.44 -7.80 -15.82
CA GLY A 153 13.40 -7.58 -17.27
C GLY A 153 12.00 -7.73 -17.93
N ASP A 154 11.02 -8.26 -17.22
CA ASP A 154 9.62 -8.28 -17.67
C ASP A 154 8.79 -7.08 -17.16
N GLY A 155 9.41 -6.12 -16.51
CA GLY A 155 8.78 -4.93 -15.95
C GLY A 155 8.16 -5.11 -14.57
N ARG A 156 8.25 -6.30 -13.96
CA ARG A 156 7.87 -6.47 -12.54
C ARG A 156 8.83 -5.70 -11.66
N VAL A 157 8.27 -5.09 -10.61
CA VAL A 157 9.03 -4.40 -9.57
C VAL A 157 8.68 -5.06 -8.24
N LYS A 158 9.62 -5.80 -7.67
CA LYS A 158 9.52 -6.31 -6.30
C LYS A 158 9.86 -5.17 -5.34
N THR A 159 8.95 -4.85 -4.47
CA THR A 159 9.04 -3.72 -3.56
C THR A 159 9.12 -4.24 -2.13
N THR A 160 10.14 -3.82 -1.39
CA THR A 160 10.35 -4.24 0.00
C THR A 160 10.49 -3.01 0.89
N LEU A 161 9.52 -2.84 1.81
CA LEU A 161 9.58 -1.86 2.89
C LEU A 161 10.09 -2.54 4.15
N THR A 162 11.09 -1.94 4.79
CA THR A 162 11.69 -2.44 6.04
C THR A 162 11.74 -1.32 7.07
N TYR A 163 11.40 -1.65 8.32
CA TYR A 163 11.49 -0.77 9.47
C TYR A 163 12.11 -1.52 10.64
N ASP A 164 13.15 -0.93 11.21
CA ASP A 164 13.76 -1.42 12.44
C ASP A 164 13.12 -0.69 13.63
N PRO A 165 12.64 -1.40 14.66
CA PRO A 165 11.78 -0.82 15.69
C PRO A 165 12.53 0.19 16.56
N VAL A 166 11.80 1.25 16.92
CA VAL A 166 12.21 2.24 17.92
C VAL A 166 11.22 2.16 19.07
N LYS A 167 11.66 1.68 20.21
CA LYS A 167 10.83 1.29 21.35
C LYS A 167 9.89 2.38 21.87
N GLU A 168 10.29 3.65 21.76
CA GLU A 168 9.55 4.78 22.31
C GLU A 168 8.42 5.28 21.41
N LEU A 169 8.28 4.76 20.16
CA LEU A 169 7.32 5.30 19.21
C LEU A 169 5.91 4.71 19.36
N GLY A 170 5.77 3.57 20.05
CA GLY A 170 4.47 2.92 20.26
C GLY A 170 3.87 2.27 19.02
N ASP A 171 2.58 1.98 19.09
CA ASP A 171 1.87 1.25 18.05
C ASP A 171 1.77 2.04 16.75
N MET A 172 1.83 1.33 15.63
CA MET A 172 1.79 1.88 14.28
C MET A 172 0.41 1.60 13.66
N PRO A 173 -0.30 2.63 13.15
CA PRO A 173 -1.63 2.42 12.55
C PRO A 173 -1.63 1.58 11.28
N GLU A 174 -0.61 1.72 10.42
CA GLU A 174 -0.48 0.96 9.17
C GLU A 174 1.00 0.78 8.82
N PHE A 175 1.35 -0.33 8.16
CA PHE A 175 2.70 -0.53 7.62
C PHE A 175 2.61 -0.92 6.15
N GLY A 176 2.83 0.06 5.25
CA GLY A 176 2.65 -0.14 3.82
C GLY A 176 3.27 0.94 2.93
N VAL A 177 2.90 0.90 1.68
CA VAL A 177 3.32 1.86 0.64
C VAL A 177 2.09 2.46 -0.03
N LEU A 178 2.08 3.78 -0.13
CA LEU A 178 1.02 4.54 -0.77
C LEU A 178 1.43 4.96 -2.18
N PHE A 179 0.58 4.67 -3.15
CA PHE A 179 0.70 5.05 -4.56
C PHE A 179 -0.40 6.02 -4.95
N LYS A 180 -0.11 6.87 -5.94
CA LYS A 180 -1.10 7.68 -6.64
C LYS A 180 -1.07 7.38 -8.13
N PHE A 181 -2.24 7.14 -8.70
CA PHE A 181 -2.47 6.91 -10.13
C PHE A 181 -3.43 7.95 -10.66
N ASN A 182 -3.45 8.14 -11.99
CA ASN A 182 -4.47 8.96 -12.62
C ASN A 182 -5.88 8.46 -12.29
N ALA A 183 -6.83 9.38 -12.14
CA ALA A 183 -8.22 9.06 -11.80
C ALA A 183 -8.93 8.18 -12.84
N ASP A 184 -8.40 8.10 -14.07
CA ASP A 184 -8.93 7.20 -15.11
C ASP A 184 -8.72 5.71 -14.79
N TYR A 185 -7.83 5.39 -13.86
CA TYR A 185 -7.65 4.04 -13.32
C TYR A 185 -8.64 3.81 -12.17
N ASP A 186 -9.92 3.77 -12.50
CA ASP A 186 -11.05 3.76 -11.57
C ASP A 186 -11.69 2.38 -11.35
N HIS A 187 -11.20 1.33 -12.04
CA HIS A 187 -11.68 -0.04 -11.88
C HIS A 187 -10.75 -0.84 -10.98
N VAL A 188 -11.32 -1.48 -9.96
CA VAL A 188 -10.60 -2.32 -9.00
C VAL A 188 -11.07 -3.76 -9.14
N LYS A 189 -10.13 -4.70 -9.24
CA LYS A 189 -10.40 -6.13 -9.18
C LYS A 189 -9.39 -6.79 -8.26
N TRP A 190 -9.87 -7.63 -7.31
CA TRP A 190 -8.98 -8.28 -6.36
C TRP A 190 -9.37 -9.72 -6.07
N TYR A 191 -8.37 -10.51 -5.71
CA TYR A 191 -8.54 -11.83 -5.11
C TYR A 191 -8.14 -11.74 -3.64
N GLY A 192 -9.13 -11.72 -2.77
CA GLY A 192 -9.00 -11.49 -1.34
C GLY A 192 -10.32 -11.65 -0.62
N LEU A 193 -10.40 -11.17 0.61
CA LEU A 193 -11.65 -11.14 1.35
C LEU A 193 -12.58 -10.03 0.79
N GLY A 194 -13.87 -10.30 0.78
CA GLY A 194 -14.88 -9.39 0.24
C GLY A 194 -16.29 -9.92 0.34
N PRO A 195 -17.25 -9.30 -0.39
CA PRO A 195 -17.09 -8.16 -1.31
C PRO A 195 -16.92 -6.80 -0.62
N VAL A 196 -17.38 -6.66 0.64
CA VAL A 196 -17.31 -5.42 1.41
C VAL A 196 -15.93 -5.18 2.00
N GLU A 197 -15.73 -4.04 2.65
CA GLU A 197 -14.49 -3.74 3.36
C GLU A 197 -14.23 -4.72 4.50
N THR A 198 -12.97 -4.99 4.77
CA THR A 198 -12.52 -5.87 5.83
C THR A 198 -11.31 -5.27 6.55
N TYR A 199 -11.23 -5.53 7.85
CA TYR A 199 -10.14 -5.11 8.74
C TYR A 199 -9.73 -6.27 9.63
N ALA A 200 -8.59 -6.18 10.28
CA ALA A 200 -8.05 -7.24 11.14
C ALA A 200 -9.09 -7.78 12.15
N ASP A 201 -9.87 -6.88 12.74
CA ASP A 201 -10.93 -7.14 13.71
C ASP A 201 -12.36 -7.21 13.10
N ARG A 202 -12.50 -7.04 11.77
CA ARG A 202 -13.79 -7.06 11.07
C ARG A 202 -13.70 -7.79 9.72
N LYS A 203 -13.51 -9.09 9.76
CA LYS A 203 -13.33 -9.92 8.55
C LYS A 203 -14.04 -11.28 8.58
N HIS A 204 -14.59 -11.71 9.71
CA HIS A 204 -15.15 -13.07 9.83
C HIS A 204 -16.42 -13.28 8.98
N GLY A 205 -17.14 -12.23 8.62
CA GLY A 205 -18.28 -12.30 7.71
C GLY A 205 -17.90 -12.27 6.22
N ALA A 206 -16.64 -12.09 5.88
CA ALA A 206 -16.18 -11.99 4.49
C ALA A 206 -15.78 -13.36 3.93
N LYS A 207 -15.94 -13.52 2.62
CA LYS A 207 -15.53 -14.72 1.90
C LYS A 207 -14.31 -14.43 1.03
N LEU A 208 -13.42 -15.39 0.92
CA LEU A 208 -12.35 -15.35 -0.05
C LEU A 208 -12.92 -15.55 -1.45
N GLY A 209 -12.66 -14.61 -2.35
CA GLY A 209 -13.17 -14.66 -3.72
C GLY A 209 -12.47 -13.66 -4.64
N ILE A 210 -12.89 -13.66 -5.88
CA ILE A 210 -12.51 -12.62 -6.85
C ILE A 210 -13.67 -11.65 -6.97
N TYR A 211 -13.39 -10.40 -6.68
CA TYR A 211 -14.37 -9.32 -6.67
C TYR A 211 -13.90 -8.17 -7.55
N GLU A 212 -14.86 -7.34 -7.99
CA GLU A 212 -14.57 -6.13 -8.75
C GLU A 212 -15.59 -5.03 -8.42
N ASN A 213 -15.15 -3.79 -8.45
CA ASN A 213 -15.97 -2.59 -8.30
C ASN A 213 -15.24 -1.37 -8.85
N LEU A 214 -15.85 -0.19 -8.74
CA LEU A 214 -15.18 1.08 -8.97
C LEU A 214 -14.48 1.57 -7.69
N VAL A 215 -13.42 2.35 -7.86
CA VAL A 215 -12.72 3.01 -6.73
C VAL A 215 -13.68 3.78 -5.84
N THR A 216 -14.66 4.46 -6.44
CA THR A 216 -15.69 5.22 -5.71
C THR A 216 -16.65 4.35 -4.90
N ASP A 217 -16.84 3.07 -5.28
CA ASP A 217 -17.70 2.14 -4.54
C ASP A 217 -17.07 1.70 -3.22
N ASN A 218 -15.74 1.86 -3.09
CA ASN A 218 -15.01 1.59 -1.85
C ASN A 218 -15.14 2.72 -0.82
N LEU A 219 -15.61 3.90 -1.24
CA LEU A 219 -15.82 5.02 -0.35
C LEU A 219 -17.12 4.81 0.44
N ALA A 220 -17.01 4.41 1.70
CA ALA A 220 -18.17 4.26 2.57
C ALA A 220 -18.82 5.61 2.87
N ARG A 221 -20.16 5.62 2.92
CA ARG A 221 -20.94 6.85 3.14
C ARG A 221 -21.08 7.17 4.64
N TYR A 222 -19.95 7.25 5.33
CA TYR A 222 -19.92 7.76 6.70
C TYR A 222 -20.25 9.25 6.72
N LEU A 223 -20.86 9.72 7.81
CA LEU A 223 -21.21 11.13 7.97
C LEU A 223 -19.95 12.01 8.02
N VAL A 224 -18.91 11.52 8.68
CA VAL A 224 -17.57 12.12 8.71
C VAL A 224 -16.65 11.23 7.90
N PRO A 225 -15.95 11.77 6.87
CA PRO A 225 -14.97 10.99 6.11
C PRO A 225 -13.90 10.39 7.04
N GLN A 226 -13.68 9.10 6.91
CA GLN A 226 -12.78 8.33 7.77
C GLN A 226 -12.27 7.10 7.02
N GLU A 227 -11.41 6.30 7.64
CA GLU A 227 -10.90 5.06 7.06
C GLU A 227 -12.04 4.17 6.58
N CYS A 228 -11.93 3.71 5.35
CA CYS A 228 -12.89 2.81 4.72
C CYS A 228 -12.27 2.05 3.55
N GLY A 229 -12.99 1.08 3.02
CA GLY A 229 -12.70 0.39 1.76
C GLY A 229 -11.53 -0.57 1.79
N SER A 230 -10.88 -0.82 2.93
CA SER A 230 -9.79 -1.79 3.06
C SER A 230 -10.22 -3.21 2.72
N LYS A 231 -9.32 -4.00 2.16
CA LYS A 231 -9.49 -5.42 1.83
C LYS A 231 -8.35 -6.22 2.45
N GLU A 232 -8.69 -7.15 3.30
CA GLU A 232 -7.75 -8.08 3.93
C GLU A 232 -7.55 -9.34 3.09
N GLY A 233 -6.44 -10.02 3.32
CA GLY A 233 -6.17 -11.31 2.69
C GLY A 233 -6.02 -11.26 1.18
N VAL A 234 -5.56 -10.15 0.63
CA VAL A 234 -5.43 -9.96 -0.82
C VAL A 234 -4.19 -10.66 -1.36
N ARG A 235 -4.38 -11.54 -2.33
CA ARG A 235 -3.32 -12.24 -3.06
C ARG A 235 -2.85 -11.45 -4.26
N TRP A 236 -3.79 -10.85 -4.96
CA TRP A 236 -3.51 -9.90 -6.03
C TRP A 236 -4.66 -8.89 -6.16
N ALA A 237 -4.32 -7.70 -6.63
CA ALA A 237 -5.28 -6.66 -6.99
C ALA A 237 -4.85 -5.97 -8.29
N LYS A 238 -5.83 -5.50 -9.06
CA LYS A 238 -5.63 -4.72 -10.28
C LYS A 238 -6.35 -3.39 -10.15
N ILE A 239 -5.67 -2.33 -10.57
CA ILE A 239 -6.26 -1.01 -10.80
C ILE A 239 -6.14 -0.74 -12.29
N THR A 240 -7.26 -0.56 -12.97
CA THR A 240 -7.28 -0.42 -14.43
C THR A 240 -8.18 0.70 -14.91
N ASP A 241 -7.90 1.15 -16.13
CA ASP A 241 -8.81 1.96 -16.90
C ASP A 241 -9.93 1.10 -17.53
N ARG A 242 -10.90 1.72 -18.19
CA ARG A 242 -12.01 1.05 -18.88
C ARG A 242 -11.58 0.10 -20.01
N LYS A 243 -10.32 0.14 -20.42
CA LYS A 243 -9.72 -0.75 -21.42
C LYS A 243 -8.94 -1.90 -20.80
N GLY A 244 -8.95 -2.00 -19.48
CA GLY A 244 -8.25 -3.04 -18.73
C GLY A 244 -6.74 -2.82 -18.60
N ARG A 245 -6.25 -1.63 -18.92
CA ARG A 245 -4.82 -1.26 -18.77
C ARG A 245 -4.61 -0.60 -17.41
N GLY A 246 -3.51 -0.87 -16.77
CA GLY A 246 -3.23 -0.31 -15.44
C GLY A 246 -2.12 -1.05 -14.72
N MET A 247 -2.33 -1.30 -13.44
CA MET A 247 -1.34 -1.91 -12.56
C MET A 247 -1.90 -3.17 -11.91
N LEU A 248 -1.09 -4.21 -11.90
CA LEU A 248 -1.28 -5.42 -11.10
C LEU A 248 -0.38 -5.34 -9.86
N PHE A 249 -0.94 -5.61 -8.71
CA PHE A 249 -0.24 -5.82 -7.44
C PHE A 249 -0.39 -7.28 -7.03
N GLU A 250 0.70 -7.91 -6.63
CA GLU A 250 0.70 -9.31 -6.20
C GLU A 250 1.42 -9.44 -4.85
N MET A 251 0.86 -10.27 -3.97
CA MET A 251 1.54 -10.63 -2.72
C MET A 251 2.85 -11.35 -3.01
N ASP A 252 3.81 -11.17 -2.14
CA ASP A 252 4.99 -12.04 -2.08
C ASP A 252 4.63 -13.36 -1.36
N LYS A 253 5.07 -14.49 -1.87
CA LYS A 253 4.75 -15.81 -1.33
C LYS A 253 5.26 -16.00 0.11
N GLU A 254 6.42 -15.43 0.42
CA GLU A 254 7.05 -15.53 1.75
C GLU A 254 6.34 -14.66 2.78
N ASN A 255 5.81 -13.50 2.36
CA ASN A 255 5.10 -12.57 3.25
C ASN A 255 3.60 -12.90 3.39
N GLY A 256 3.06 -13.71 2.48
CA GLY A 256 1.65 -14.05 2.47
C GLY A 256 0.74 -12.91 1.96
N PRO A 257 -0.59 -13.07 2.15
CA PRO A 257 -1.56 -12.09 1.68
C PRO A 257 -1.38 -10.71 2.31
N MET A 258 -1.64 -9.67 1.53
CA MET A 258 -1.51 -8.27 1.94
C MET A 258 -2.88 -7.64 2.25
N MET A 259 -2.85 -6.50 2.93
CA MET A 259 -3.93 -5.54 2.96
C MET A 259 -3.85 -4.67 1.70
N PHE A 260 -4.99 -4.36 1.10
CA PHE A 260 -5.09 -3.54 -0.08
C PHE A 260 -6.26 -2.56 0.02
N SER A 261 -6.02 -1.30 -0.30
CA SER A 261 -7.05 -0.26 -0.37
C SER A 261 -6.89 0.54 -1.66
N ALA A 262 -8.00 0.88 -2.28
CA ALA A 262 -8.06 1.76 -3.44
C ALA A 262 -9.21 2.74 -3.26
N LEU A 263 -8.87 4.02 -3.07
CA LEU A 263 -9.80 5.10 -2.77
C LEU A 263 -9.50 6.34 -3.63
N PRO A 264 -10.47 7.25 -3.81
CA PRO A 264 -10.22 8.49 -4.55
C PRO A 264 -9.50 9.57 -3.72
N TYR A 265 -9.19 9.29 -2.45
CA TYR A 265 -8.61 10.25 -1.51
C TYR A 265 -7.49 9.62 -0.71
N THR A 266 -6.54 10.45 -0.31
CA THR A 266 -5.51 10.09 0.68
C THR A 266 -6.11 10.04 2.09
N PRO A 267 -5.48 9.32 3.04
CA PRO A 267 -5.87 9.40 4.45
C PRO A 267 -5.94 10.83 4.99
N HIS A 268 -5.02 11.71 4.55
CA HIS A 268 -4.98 13.11 5.01
C HIS A 268 -6.14 13.95 4.47
N GLU A 269 -6.56 13.73 3.22
CA GLU A 269 -7.73 14.42 2.67
C GLU A 269 -9.01 14.00 3.38
N MET A 270 -9.17 12.70 3.66
CA MET A 270 -10.33 12.21 4.42
C MET A 270 -10.33 12.73 5.85
N GLU A 271 -9.20 12.71 6.54
CA GLU A 271 -9.07 13.19 7.92
C GLU A 271 -9.35 14.69 8.08
N ASN A 272 -9.06 15.49 7.06
CA ASN A 272 -9.27 16.94 7.08
C ASN A 272 -10.71 17.36 6.76
N ALA A 273 -11.57 16.45 6.34
CA ALA A 273 -12.97 16.73 6.02
C ALA A 273 -13.88 16.32 7.19
N MET A 274 -14.73 17.24 7.61
CA MET A 274 -15.77 16.98 8.61
C MET A 274 -17.08 16.51 7.94
N HIS A 275 -17.23 16.74 6.64
CA HIS A 275 -18.38 16.33 5.85
C HIS A 275 -17.95 15.89 4.44
N PRO A 276 -18.69 14.97 3.80
CA PRO A 276 -18.33 14.48 2.46
C PRO A 276 -18.21 15.59 1.39
N TYR A 277 -18.95 16.69 1.50
CA TYR A 277 -18.88 17.81 0.54
C TYR A 277 -17.60 18.67 0.68
N GLU A 278 -16.82 18.49 1.75
CA GLU A 278 -15.54 19.16 1.97
C GLU A 278 -14.37 18.41 1.31
N LEU A 279 -14.62 17.17 0.87
CA LEU A 279 -13.63 16.43 0.11
C LEU A 279 -13.35 17.10 -1.24
N PRO A 280 -12.09 17.13 -1.71
CA PRO A 280 -11.75 17.74 -2.99
C PRO A 280 -12.40 17.00 -4.17
N ALA A 281 -12.43 17.63 -5.34
CA ALA A 281 -12.78 16.93 -6.57
C ALA A 281 -11.82 15.75 -6.81
N ILE A 282 -12.35 14.62 -7.26
CA ILE A 282 -11.55 13.42 -7.55
C ILE A 282 -10.63 13.72 -8.75
N HIS A 283 -9.32 13.55 -8.57
CA HIS A 283 -8.32 13.75 -9.62
C HIS A 283 -7.23 12.68 -9.63
N TYR A 284 -7.28 11.72 -8.73
CA TYR A 284 -6.41 10.54 -8.73
C TYR A 284 -7.08 9.34 -8.04
N THR A 285 -6.49 8.18 -8.22
CA THR A 285 -6.75 6.98 -7.45
C THR A 285 -5.58 6.74 -6.52
N VAL A 286 -5.87 6.61 -5.22
CA VAL A 286 -4.90 6.31 -4.17
C VAL A 286 -4.95 4.83 -3.86
N VAL A 287 -3.82 4.16 -3.98
CA VAL A 287 -3.66 2.75 -3.59
C VAL A 287 -2.75 2.66 -2.39
N ARG A 288 -3.16 1.91 -1.39
CA ARG A 288 -2.32 1.50 -0.27
C ARG A 288 -2.17 -0.02 -0.33
N ALA A 289 -0.94 -0.47 -0.55
CA ALA A 289 -0.54 -1.87 -0.37
C ALA A 289 0.21 -1.95 0.95
N ALA A 290 -0.29 -2.74 1.90
CA ALA A 290 0.28 -2.81 3.23
C ALA A 290 0.41 -4.24 3.74
N LYS A 291 1.36 -4.45 4.65
CA LYS A 291 1.48 -5.70 5.40
C LYS A 291 0.26 -5.89 6.28
N ALA A 292 -0.11 -4.85 7.00
CA ALA A 292 -1.24 -4.84 7.92
C ALA A 292 -1.64 -3.39 8.27
N GLN A 293 -2.85 -3.28 8.79
CA GLN A 293 -3.41 -2.11 9.42
C GLN A 293 -3.98 -2.52 10.78
N MET A 294 -3.88 -1.68 11.81
CA MET A 294 -4.51 -1.95 13.09
C MET A 294 -6.03 -2.02 12.95
N GLY A 295 -6.69 -2.81 13.82
CA GLY A 295 -8.13 -2.91 13.87
C GLY A 295 -8.84 -1.56 14.02
N VAL A 296 -10.09 -1.49 13.62
CA VAL A 296 -10.90 -0.24 13.59
C VAL A 296 -11.91 -0.16 14.72
N GLY A 297 -12.08 -1.23 15.49
CA GLY A 297 -13.08 -1.35 16.55
C GLY A 297 -12.49 -1.16 17.96
N GLY A 298 -13.37 -1.33 18.92
CA GLY A 298 -13.13 -1.40 20.36
C GLY A 298 -14.41 -1.93 20.99
N ASP A 299 -14.45 -2.17 22.30
CA ASP A 299 -15.63 -2.69 22.99
C ASP A 299 -16.79 -1.69 23.03
N ASP A 300 -16.50 -0.43 22.81
CA ASP A 300 -17.48 0.64 22.73
C ASP A 300 -17.01 1.73 21.76
N SER A 301 -17.87 2.75 21.51
CA SER A 301 -17.58 3.92 20.70
C SER A 301 -17.19 5.17 21.50
N TRP A 302 -16.94 5.03 22.80
CA TRP A 302 -16.64 6.12 23.72
C TRP A 302 -15.17 6.36 23.98
N GLY A 303 -14.33 5.35 23.78
CA GLY A 303 -12.93 5.44 24.09
C GLY A 303 -12.24 4.11 24.31
N ALA A 304 -12.93 2.98 24.12
CA ALA A 304 -12.29 1.68 24.12
C ALA A 304 -11.28 1.59 22.98
N ARG A 305 -10.10 1.08 23.31
CA ARG A 305 -9.01 0.89 22.35
C ARG A 305 -9.20 -0.41 21.59
N THR A 306 -8.62 -0.47 20.40
CA THR A 306 -8.44 -1.72 19.67
C THR A 306 -7.76 -2.75 20.55
N HIS A 307 -8.25 -3.99 20.52
CA HIS A 307 -7.66 -5.09 21.29
C HIS A 307 -6.23 -5.37 20.83
N PRO A 308 -5.33 -5.80 21.75
CA PRO A 308 -3.91 -5.98 21.44
C PRO A 308 -3.63 -6.92 20.27
N GLU A 309 -4.43 -7.97 20.07
CA GLU A 309 -4.30 -8.95 18.98
C GLU A 309 -4.57 -8.35 17.58
N TYR A 310 -5.16 -7.16 17.51
CA TYR A 310 -5.44 -6.42 16.27
C TYR A 310 -4.52 -5.22 16.09
N LEU A 311 -3.50 -5.06 16.93
CA LEU A 311 -2.45 -4.07 16.76
C LEU A 311 -1.31 -4.64 15.90
N LEU A 312 -0.50 -3.77 15.30
CA LEU A 312 0.73 -4.19 14.65
C LEU A 312 1.81 -4.38 15.72
N ASP A 313 2.48 -5.54 15.67
CA ASP A 313 3.66 -5.75 16.51
C ASP A 313 4.83 -4.93 15.98
N THR A 314 5.12 -3.83 16.66
CA THR A 314 6.23 -2.92 16.36
C THR A 314 7.45 -3.16 17.26
N SER A 315 7.48 -4.23 18.04
CA SER A 315 8.62 -4.60 18.89
C SER A 315 9.74 -5.28 18.12
N GLU A 316 9.39 -5.89 16.97
CA GLU A 316 10.29 -6.62 16.11
C GLU A 316 10.48 -5.90 14.76
N LYS A 317 11.52 -6.28 14.04
CA LYS A 317 11.78 -5.78 12.68
C LYS A 317 10.60 -6.09 11.77
N MET A 318 10.05 -5.06 11.14
CA MET A 318 8.96 -5.19 10.19
C MET A 318 9.49 -5.22 8.77
N THR A 319 9.05 -6.20 7.99
CA THR A 319 9.33 -6.29 6.56
C THR A 319 8.04 -6.58 5.81
N PHE A 320 7.82 -5.86 4.72
CA PHE A 320 6.70 -6.05 3.81
C PHE A 320 7.20 -6.08 2.37
N THR A 321 6.96 -7.18 1.69
CA THR A 321 7.33 -7.38 0.28
C THR A 321 6.10 -7.69 -0.55
N PHE A 322 6.00 -7.04 -1.70
CA PHE A 322 5.00 -7.30 -2.74
C PHE A 322 5.60 -6.97 -4.11
N THR A 323 4.90 -7.34 -5.17
CA THR A 323 5.29 -6.95 -6.53
C THR A 323 4.22 -6.11 -7.18
N PHE A 324 4.64 -5.20 -8.07
CA PHE A 324 3.71 -4.56 -8.98
C PHE A 324 4.23 -4.62 -10.42
N LYS A 325 3.31 -4.53 -11.39
CA LYS A 325 3.61 -4.53 -12.83
C LYS A 325 2.52 -3.84 -13.61
N GLY A 326 2.90 -3.08 -14.65
CA GLY A 326 1.96 -2.58 -15.65
C GLY A 326 1.30 -3.72 -16.45
N ILE A 327 0.04 -3.56 -16.80
CA ILE A 327 -0.76 -4.51 -17.59
C ILE A 327 -1.55 -3.81 -18.68
#